data_a13d3aabf05e01a51fa2ff882a2cd2d1
#
_entry.id   a13d3aabf05e01a51fa2ff882a2cd2d1
#
_cell.length_a   1.000
_cell.length_b   1.000
_cell.length_c   1.000
_cell.angle_alpha   90.00
_cell.angle_beta   90.00
_cell.angle_gamma   90.00
#
_symmetry.space_group_name_H-M   'P 1'
#
loop_
_entity.id
_entity.type
_entity.pdbx_description
1 polymer ?
#
loop_
_entity_poly.entity_id
_entity_poly.type
_entity_poly.pdbx_seq_one_letter_code
_entity_poly.pdbx_strand_id
1 'polypeptide(L)'
;MAPATVLDYRELARRRLPRQLFDYIDGGAYEETTLKANVSDLERVSLRQLVMRDVSVRDASVEVLGERLALPIVLAPVGLAGMCAQRAEVHAARAAEAAGVPFIESTVSICSIEEVARATTAAPWFQLYVMRDRGYARDLLARADAVGSPVLVVTIDLAVVGARHRDTRNGVVGELTAWGKARRALDIASHPRWIATVALGGRPLTFGNLENAVPGARTPDAFREWVDSQFDPSVTWKDIAWLRENWSGRLVVKGVLDPEDARRAVDAGVDGVIVSNHGGRQLDAVPSTTRALPGVVDAVGDRVEVLADGGVRTGLDVVKLVAMGARAVLIGRAWAWAVAGRGEAGVRHMLEVMKADIDTALGLTGQTSIADVDRSALYEGGAPVR
;
A
#
# COMPACT_ATOMS: atom_id res chain seq x y z
N MET A 1 -3.54 -18.65 19.84
CA MET A 1 -2.98 -19.32 18.66
C MET A 1 -2.20 -18.30 17.85
N ALA A 2 -1.14 -18.71 17.13
CA ALA A 2 -0.49 -17.86 16.15
C ALA A 2 -1.45 -17.65 14.97
N PRO A 3 -1.48 -16.46 14.34
CA PRO A 3 -2.25 -16.23 13.13
C PRO A 3 -1.77 -17.16 12.01
N ALA A 4 -2.71 -17.84 11.34
CA ALA A 4 -2.39 -18.70 10.20
C ALA A 4 -2.55 -17.95 8.87
N THR A 5 -3.32 -16.86 8.86
CA THR A 5 -3.68 -16.11 7.67
C THR A 5 -3.62 -14.60 7.92
N VAL A 6 -3.64 -13.82 6.86
CA VAL A 6 -3.78 -12.36 6.93
C VAL A 6 -5.13 -11.96 7.58
N LEU A 7 -6.18 -12.74 7.38
CA LEU A 7 -7.49 -12.46 7.98
C LEU A 7 -7.50 -12.63 9.50
N ASP A 8 -6.66 -13.51 10.05
CA ASP A 8 -6.46 -13.60 11.49
C ASP A 8 -5.85 -12.31 12.06
N TYR A 9 -4.92 -11.69 11.32
CA TYR A 9 -4.38 -10.38 11.68
C TYR A 9 -5.43 -9.27 11.60
N ARG A 10 -6.34 -9.32 10.62
CA ARG A 10 -7.47 -8.39 10.55
C ARG A 10 -8.32 -8.48 11.81
N GLU A 11 -8.63 -9.69 12.27
CA GLU A 11 -9.42 -9.91 13.49
C GLU A 11 -8.65 -9.44 14.74
N LEU A 12 -7.34 -9.69 14.83
CA LEU A 12 -6.50 -9.17 15.91
C LEU A 12 -6.48 -7.63 15.93
N ALA A 13 -6.34 -6.99 14.78
CA ALA A 13 -6.40 -5.54 14.65
C ALA A 13 -7.76 -5.00 15.09
N ARG A 14 -8.86 -5.66 14.70
CA ARG A 14 -10.22 -5.28 15.08
C ARG A 14 -10.44 -5.29 16.60
N ARG A 15 -9.83 -6.25 17.31
CA ARG A 15 -9.91 -6.35 18.79
C ARG A 15 -8.96 -5.39 19.50
N ARG A 16 -7.93 -4.90 18.82
CA ARG A 16 -6.86 -4.13 19.45
C ARG A 16 -6.99 -2.63 19.25
N LEU A 17 -7.64 -2.24 18.16
CA LEU A 17 -7.79 -0.84 17.78
C LEU A 17 -9.15 -0.29 18.20
N PRO A 18 -9.21 0.97 18.66
CA PRO A 18 -10.46 1.71 18.68
C PRO A 18 -11.13 1.64 17.30
N ARG A 19 -12.46 1.54 17.31
CA ARG A 19 -13.25 1.32 16.10
C ARG A 19 -12.95 2.30 14.98
N GLN A 20 -12.77 3.57 15.30
CA GLN A 20 -12.44 4.60 14.33
C GLN A 20 -11.14 4.31 13.55
N LEU A 21 -10.11 3.78 14.23
CA LEU A 21 -8.83 3.46 13.60
C LEU A 21 -8.91 2.15 12.82
N PHE A 22 -9.62 1.17 13.36
CA PHE A 22 -9.87 -0.06 12.61
C PHE A 22 -10.64 0.22 11.32
N ASP A 23 -11.75 0.96 11.40
CA ASP A 23 -12.57 1.30 10.23
C ASP A 23 -11.79 2.18 9.23
N TYR A 24 -10.88 3.03 9.71
CA TYR A 24 -10.00 3.83 8.85
C TYR A 24 -9.11 2.96 7.97
N ILE A 25 -8.44 1.93 8.50
CA ILE A 25 -7.56 1.03 7.72
C ILE A 25 -8.33 -0.04 6.96
N ASP A 26 -9.46 -0.51 7.49
CA ASP A 26 -10.25 -1.61 6.94
C ASP A 26 -11.23 -1.14 5.86
N GLY A 27 -11.77 0.06 6.00
CA GLY A 27 -12.84 0.61 5.19
C GLY A 27 -12.42 1.02 3.77
N GLY A 28 -13.43 1.22 2.94
CA GLY A 28 -13.36 1.73 1.58
C GLY A 28 -14.19 3.02 1.39
N ALA A 29 -14.35 3.42 0.15
CA ALA A 29 -15.18 4.54 -0.24
C ALA A 29 -16.63 4.11 -0.50
N TYR A 30 -17.57 5.00 -0.29
CA TYR A 30 -19.02 4.83 -0.52
C TYR A 30 -19.56 3.52 0.06
N GLU A 31 -20.12 2.65 -0.79
CA GLU A 31 -20.71 1.34 -0.41
C GLU A 31 -19.69 0.20 -0.46
N GLU A 32 -18.42 0.52 -0.69
CA GLU A 32 -17.30 -0.43 -0.70
C GLU A 32 -17.43 -1.51 -1.79
N THR A 33 -18.07 -1.19 -2.91
CA THR A 33 -18.26 -2.11 -4.03
C THR A 33 -16.92 -2.49 -4.65
N THR A 34 -16.06 -1.49 -4.93
CA THR A 34 -14.71 -1.72 -5.46
C THR A 34 -13.81 -2.45 -4.45
N LEU A 35 -13.93 -2.13 -3.16
CA LEU A 35 -13.21 -2.86 -2.11
C LEU A 35 -13.52 -4.36 -2.14
N LYS A 36 -14.80 -4.70 -2.24
CA LYS A 36 -15.27 -6.10 -2.32
C LYS A 36 -14.84 -6.75 -3.64
N ALA A 37 -14.97 -6.02 -4.76
CA ALA A 37 -14.57 -6.50 -6.07
C ALA A 37 -13.08 -6.82 -6.17
N ASN A 38 -12.22 -6.00 -5.55
CA ASN A 38 -10.78 -6.28 -5.51
C ASN A 38 -10.46 -7.67 -4.92
N VAL A 39 -11.20 -8.12 -3.92
CA VAL A 39 -11.02 -9.45 -3.32
C VAL A 39 -11.71 -10.51 -4.17
N SER A 40 -12.99 -10.33 -4.48
CA SER A 40 -13.79 -11.37 -5.15
C SER A 40 -13.35 -11.67 -6.58
N ASP A 41 -12.86 -10.67 -7.32
CA ASP A 41 -12.36 -10.89 -8.68
C ASP A 41 -11.00 -11.64 -8.65
N LEU A 42 -10.15 -11.32 -7.68
CA LEU A 42 -8.88 -12.02 -7.48
C LEU A 42 -9.10 -13.49 -7.02
N GLU A 43 -10.12 -13.75 -6.20
CA GLU A 43 -10.53 -15.11 -5.81
C GLU A 43 -10.95 -15.94 -7.02
N ARG A 44 -11.58 -15.33 -8.03
CA ARG A 44 -12.03 -16.01 -9.26
C ARG A 44 -10.91 -16.37 -10.23
N VAL A 45 -9.74 -15.75 -10.11
CA VAL A 45 -8.59 -16.11 -10.93
C VAL A 45 -8.13 -17.51 -10.54
N SER A 46 -8.08 -18.42 -11.49
CA SER A 46 -7.63 -19.79 -11.29
C SER A 46 -6.25 -20.01 -11.87
N LEU A 47 -5.39 -20.71 -11.13
CA LEU A 47 -4.08 -21.13 -11.60
C LEU A 47 -4.17 -22.51 -12.24
N ARG A 48 -3.29 -22.77 -13.22
CA ARG A 48 -3.14 -24.05 -13.88
C ARG A 48 -2.21 -24.94 -13.06
N GLN A 49 -2.75 -26.01 -12.47
CA GLN A 49 -1.95 -27.01 -11.79
C GLN A 49 -1.21 -27.88 -12.82
N LEU A 50 0.09 -28.02 -12.67
CA LEU A 50 0.92 -28.89 -13.50
C LEU A 50 1.64 -29.92 -12.61
N VAL A 51 1.65 -31.18 -13.04
CA VAL A 51 2.17 -32.30 -12.26
C VAL A 51 3.38 -32.95 -12.94
N MET A 52 4.12 -33.75 -12.17
CA MET A 52 5.29 -34.54 -12.65
C MET A 52 6.42 -33.65 -13.23
N ARG A 53 6.60 -32.48 -12.65
CA ARG A 53 7.73 -31.57 -12.90
C ARG A 53 8.67 -31.55 -11.71
N ASP A 54 9.96 -31.46 -11.99
CA ASP A 54 10.95 -31.27 -10.94
C ASP A 54 10.85 -29.81 -10.42
N VAL A 55 10.37 -29.66 -9.20
CA VAL A 55 10.25 -28.40 -8.47
C VAL A 55 10.99 -28.47 -7.13
N SER A 56 12.03 -29.29 -7.05
CA SER A 56 12.84 -29.46 -5.84
C SER A 56 13.55 -28.17 -5.41
N VAL A 57 13.88 -27.30 -6.38
CA VAL A 57 14.43 -25.97 -6.14
C VAL A 57 13.46 -24.94 -6.69
N ARG A 58 13.09 -23.95 -5.85
CA ARG A 58 12.20 -22.86 -6.24
C ARG A 58 12.79 -21.52 -5.81
N ASP A 59 12.68 -20.52 -6.67
CA ASP A 59 13.15 -19.16 -6.42
C ASP A 59 11.97 -18.16 -6.51
N ALA A 60 11.67 -17.51 -5.41
CA ALA A 60 10.65 -16.46 -5.35
C ALA A 60 11.23 -15.05 -5.55
N SER A 61 12.53 -14.93 -5.81
CA SER A 61 13.19 -13.64 -6.00
C SER A 61 12.88 -13.04 -7.37
N VAL A 62 12.84 -11.72 -7.44
CA VAL A 62 12.55 -10.97 -8.67
C VAL A 62 13.37 -9.68 -8.70
N GLU A 63 13.69 -9.18 -9.88
CA GLU A 63 14.25 -7.85 -10.07
C GLU A 63 13.11 -6.86 -10.34
N VAL A 64 13.07 -5.76 -9.58
CA VAL A 64 12.03 -4.72 -9.67
C VAL A 64 12.70 -3.36 -9.60
N LEU A 65 12.52 -2.52 -10.63
CA LEU A 65 13.09 -1.16 -10.73
C LEU A 65 14.61 -1.09 -10.48
N GLY A 66 15.31 -2.17 -10.85
CA GLY A 66 16.75 -2.31 -10.67
C GLY A 66 17.19 -2.82 -9.29
N GLU A 67 16.26 -3.21 -8.43
CA GLU A 67 16.54 -3.83 -7.13
C GLU A 67 16.15 -5.32 -7.13
N ARG A 68 17.00 -6.17 -6.53
CA ARG A 68 16.67 -7.58 -6.32
C ARG A 68 15.87 -7.77 -5.05
N LEU A 69 14.64 -8.20 -5.17
CA LEU A 69 13.73 -8.51 -4.08
C LEU A 69 13.72 -10.01 -3.80
N ALA A 70 13.65 -10.41 -2.53
CA ALA A 70 13.53 -11.81 -2.14
C ALA A 70 12.13 -12.40 -2.46
N LEU A 71 11.11 -11.53 -2.58
CA LEU A 71 9.73 -11.86 -2.92
C LEU A 71 9.17 -10.78 -3.86
N PRO A 72 8.25 -11.08 -4.77
CA PRO A 72 7.58 -10.07 -5.59
C PRO A 72 6.54 -9.28 -4.79
N ILE A 73 6.95 -8.77 -3.63
CA ILE A 73 6.10 -8.06 -2.67
C ILE A 73 6.76 -6.73 -2.31
N VAL A 74 5.95 -5.67 -2.22
CA VAL A 74 6.33 -4.36 -1.69
C VAL A 74 5.32 -3.96 -0.61
N LEU A 75 5.76 -3.47 0.54
CA LEU A 75 4.84 -2.92 1.53
C LEU A 75 4.35 -1.54 1.06
N ALA A 76 3.06 -1.45 0.74
CA ALA A 76 2.42 -0.25 0.19
C ALA A 76 2.43 0.93 1.17
N PRO A 77 2.41 2.18 0.67
CA PRO A 77 2.29 3.35 1.53
C PRO A 77 0.92 3.37 2.23
N VAL A 78 0.92 3.52 3.54
CA VAL A 78 -0.28 3.64 4.38
C VAL A 78 -0.12 4.84 5.30
N GLY A 79 -0.93 5.87 5.06
CA GLY A 79 -0.94 7.04 5.92
C GLY A 79 -1.47 6.74 7.33
N LEU A 80 -0.96 7.46 8.33
CA LEU A 80 -1.38 7.34 9.73
C LEU A 80 -1.17 5.94 10.35
N ALA A 81 -0.30 5.10 9.81
CA ALA A 81 -0.09 3.75 10.33
C ALA A 81 0.39 3.77 11.79
N GLY A 82 1.19 4.77 12.19
CA GLY A 82 1.62 4.98 13.57
C GLY A 82 0.49 5.23 14.57
N MET A 83 -0.73 5.53 14.11
CA MET A 83 -1.93 5.56 14.96
C MET A 83 -2.45 4.15 15.30
N CYS A 84 -2.06 3.14 14.53
CA CYS A 84 -2.49 1.75 14.73
C CYS A 84 -1.53 0.97 15.65
N ALA A 85 -0.24 1.29 15.59
CA ALA A 85 0.77 0.76 16.51
C ALA A 85 1.85 1.82 16.72
N GLN A 86 2.51 1.78 17.86
CA GLN A 86 3.64 2.68 18.15
C GLN A 86 4.70 2.55 17.04
N ARG A 87 5.03 3.67 16.38
CA ARG A 87 6.03 3.72 15.29
C ARG A 87 5.83 2.62 14.23
N ALA A 88 4.59 2.42 13.78
CA ALA A 88 4.22 1.32 12.90
C ALA A 88 5.02 1.30 11.60
N GLU A 89 5.34 2.46 11.04
CA GLU A 89 6.13 2.61 9.83
C GLU A 89 7.55 2.06 10.01
N VAL A 90 8.21 2.38 11.14
CA VAL A 90 9.53 1.83 11.51
C VAL A 90 9.47 0.31 11.68
N HIS A 91 8.43 -0.20 12.36
CA HIS A 91 8.25 -1.64 12.53
C HIS A 91 8.02 -2.36 11.20
N ALA A 92 7.24 -1.76 10.30
CA ALA A 92 6.98 -2.32 8.98
C ALA A 92 8.24 -2.30 8.11
N ALA A 93 9.00 -1.21 8.12
CA ALA A 93 10.25 -1.08 7.36
C ALA A 93 11.30 -2.11 7.80
N ARG A 94 11.50 -2.29 9.12
CA ARG A 94 12.41 -3.33 9.65
C ARG A 94 11.98 -4.75 9.28
N ALA A 95 10.69 -5.02 9.34
CA ALA A 95 10.17 -6.33 8.96
C ALA A 95 10.32 -6.58 7.45
N ALA A 96 10.12 -5.56 6.64
CA ALA A 96 10.32 -5.59 5.18
C ALA A 96 11.78 -5.86 4.84
N GLU A 97 12.72 -5.10 5.42
CA GLU A 97 14.17 -5.31 5.26
C GLU A 97 14.58 -6.74 5.63
N ALA A 98 14.12 -7.24 6.78
CA ALA A 98 14.42 -8.61 7.21
C ALA A 98 13.86 -9.68 6.26
N ALA A 99 12.80 -9.38 5.52
CA ALA A 99 12.23 -10.26 4.50
C ALA A 99 12.81 -10.02 3.09
N GLY A 100 13.70 -9.05 2.92
CA GLY A 100 14.30 -8.70 1.63
C GLY A 100 13.29 -8.09 0.65
N VAL A 101 12.33 -7.30 1.15
CA VAL A 101 11.32 -6.60 0.34
C VAL A 101 11.30 -5.11 0.68
N PRO A 102 10.94 -4.21 -0.26
CA PRO A 102 10.87 -2.78 0.00
C PRO A 102 9.69 -2.39 0.88
N PHE A 103 9.87 -1.29 1.60
CA PHE A 103 8.82 -0.54 2.28
C PHE A 103 8.68 0.85 1.64
N ILE A 104 7.44 1.27 1.36
CA ILE A 104 7.15 2.60 0.83
C ILE A 104 6.64 3.48 1.97
N GLU A 105 7.43 4.52 2.32
CA GLU A 105 7.02 5.52 3.29
C GLU A 105 6.00 6.49 2.69
N SER A 106 4.93 6.78 3.42
CA SER A 106 3.89 7.69 2.95
C SER A 106 4.19 9.14 3.31
N THR A 107 3.82 10.09 2.44
CA THR A 107 3.85 11.53 2.77
C THR A 107 3.11 11.83 4.09
N VAL A 108 2.02 11.14 4.37
CA VAL A 108 1.15 11.36 5.53
C VAL A 108 1.35 10.30 6.62
N SER A 109 2.58 9.86 6.82
CA SER A 109 3.00 8.97 7.91
C SER A 109 3.15 9.69 9.24
N ILE A 110 3.08 8.94 10.34
CA ILE A 110 3.40 9.45 11.69
C ILE A 110 4.92 9.54 11.89
N CYS A 111 5.69 8.57 11.40
CA CYS A 111 7.14 8.66 11.36
C CYS A 111 7.59 9.53 10.18
N SER A 112 8.71 10.23 10.31
CA SER A 112 9.32 10.91 9.16
C SER A 112 10.18 9.94 8.34
N ILE A 113 10.45 10.29 7.09
CA ILE A 113 11.32 9.48 6.21
C ILE A 113 12.71 9.30 6.83
N GLU A 114 13.24 10.32 7.51
CA GLU A 114 14.52 10.24 8.19
C GLU A 114 14.50 9.31 9.40
N GLU A 115 13.36 9.24 10.10
CA GLU A 115 13.19 8.31 11.23
C GLU A 115 13.17 6.86 10.72
N VAL A 116 12.44 6.60 9.64
CA VAL A 116 12.37 5.27 9.03
C VAL A 116 13.74 4.88 8.46
N ALA A 117 14.40 5.77 7.69
CA ALA A 117 15.72 5.50 7.12
C ALA A 117 16.81 5.23 8.17
N ARG A 118 16.77 5.92 9.33
CA ARG A 118 17.69 5.61 10.44
C ARG A 118 17.45 4.27 11.10
N ALA A 119 16.28 3.69 10.93
CA ALA A 119 15.88 2.44 11.56
C ALA A 119 16.20 1.19 10.71
N THR A 120 16.60 1.38 9.45
CA THR A 120 16.90 0.35 8.45
C THR A 120 18.26 0.62 7.80
N THR A 121 18.86 -0.38 7.17
CA THR A 121 20.09 -0.23 6.37
C THR A 121 19.75 0.23 4.95
N ALA A 122 18.69 -0.35 4.36
CA ALA A 122 18.17 0.08 3.07
C ALA A 122 17.23 1.27 3.24
N ALA A 123 17.39 2.31 2.44
CA ALA A 123 16.49 3.45 2.45
C ALA A 123 15.08 3.04 1.98
N PRO A 124 14.00 3.55 2.60
CA PRO A 124 12.64 3.28 2.14
C PRO A 124 12.40 3.94 0.78
N TRP A 125 11.53 3.36 -0.04
CA TRP A 125 10.91 4.09 -1.14
C TRP A 125 10.02 5.19 -0.58
N PHE A 126 9.86 6.27 -1.29
CA PHE A 126 9.04 7.40 -0.82
C PHE A 126 7.80 7.61 -1.67
N GLN A 127 6.63 7.71 -1.03
CA GLN A 127 5.39 8.05 -1.72
C GLN A 127 5.08 9.52 -1.55
N LEU A 128 4.85 10.22 -2.67
CA LEU A 128 4.51 11.63 -2.74
C LEU A 128 3.07 11.85 -3.21
N TYR A 129 2.34 12.72 -2.52
CA TYR A 129 1.21 13.45 -3.08
C TYR A 129 1.71 14.78 -3.64
N VAL A 130 1.33 15.10 -4.88
CA VAL A 130 1.66 16.41 -5.46
C VAL A 130 0.79 17.47 -4.79
N MET A 131 1.43 18.27 -3.93
CA MET A 131 0.74 19.29 -3.12
C MET A 131 0.62 20.61 -3.88
N ARG A 132 -0.37 21.45 -3.51
CA ARG A 132 -0.51 22.82 -4.03
C ARG A 132 0.76 23.63 -3.82
N ASP A 133 1.36 23.53 -2.62
CA ASP A 133 2.66 24.12 -2.35
C ASP A 133 3.78 23.29 -2.99
N ARG A 134 4.19 23.69 -4.19
CA ARG A 134 5.30 23.07 -4.94
C ARG A 134 6.65 23.28 -4.25
N GLY A 135 6.80 24.33 -3.42
CA GLY A 135 7.99 24.54 -2.60
C GLY A 135 8.15 23.43 -1.58
N TYR A 136 7.05 23.10 -0.91
CA TYR A 136 7.04 22.00 0.04
C TYR A 136 7.22 20.62 -0.63
N ALA A 137 6.64 20.43 -1.82
CA ALA A 137 6.89 19.22 -2.59
C ALA A 137 8.40 19.05 -2.92
N ARG A 138 9.11 20.14 -3.27
CA ARG A 138 10.57 20.11 -3.46
C ARG A 138 11.33 19.77 -2.18
N ASP A 139 10.90 20.30 -1.02
CA ASP A 139 11.51 19.95 0.27
C ASP A 139 11.39 18.45 0.54
N LEU A 140 10.23 17.85 0.32
CA LEU A 140 10.02 16.42 0.48
C LEU A 140 10.90 15.59 -0.47
N LEU A 141 11.05 16.03 -1.74
CA LEU A 141 11.94 15.37 -2.69
C LEU A 141 13.40 15.44 -2.24
N ALA A 142 13.86 16.62 -1.80
CA ALA A 142 15.22 16.79 -1.30
C ALA A 142 15.49 15.94 -0.05
N ARG A 143 14.53 15.79 0.85
CA ARG A 143 14.63 14.93 2.04
C ARG A 143 14.67 13.45 1.66
N ALA A 144 13.85 13.04 0.69
CA ALA A 144 13.86 11.68 0.18
C ALA A 144 15.19 11.33 -0.51
N ASP A 145 15.73 12.25 -1.31
CA ASP A 145 17.05 12.12 -1.92
C ASP A 145 18.17 12.07 -0.87
N ALA A 146 18.12 12.94 0.13
CA ALA A 146 19.13 13.02 1.20
C ALA A 146 19.24 11.73 2.04
N VAL A 147 18.15 10.95 2.19
CA VAL A 147 18.18 9.64 2.84
C VAL A 147 18.52 8.50 1.88
N GLY A 148 18.70 8.79 0.59
CA GLY A 148 19.05 7.82 -0.43
C GLY A 148 17.86 6.98 -0.92
N SER A 149 16.61 7.50 -0.86
CA SER A 149 15.45 6.79 -1.38
C SER A 149 15.60 6.47 -2.86
N PRO A 150 15.57 5.19 -3.28
CA PRO A 150 15.84 4.82 -4.67
C PRO A 150 14.65 5.04 -5.61
N VAL A 151 13.42 5.04 -5.07
CA VAL A 151 12.19 5.10 -5.83
C VAL A 151 11.23 6.13 -5.27
N LEU A 152 10.76 7.03 -6.12
CA LEU A 152 9.66 7.94 -5.84
C LEU A 152 8.36 7.38 -6.41
N VAL A 153 7.35 7.18 -5.54
CA VAL A 153 6.03 6.70 -5.93
C VAL A 153 5.04 7.85 -5.85
N VAL A 154 4.62 8.38 -6.99
CA VAL A 154 3.66 9.49 -7.05
C VAL A 154 2.25 8.95 -7.11
N THR A 155 1.44 9.26 -6.10
CA THR A 155 0.03 8.86 -6.06
C THR A 155 -0.82 9.88 -6.81
N ILE A 156 -1.49 9.45 -7.88
CA ILE A 156 -2.21 10.32 -8.82
C ILE A 156 -3.73 10.16 -8.81
N ASP A 157 -4.26 9.19 -8.08
CA ASP A 157 -5.71 8.93 -7.96
C ASP A 157 -6.40 9.74 -6.85
N LEU A 158 -5.76 10.80 -6.36
CA LEU A 158 -6.21 11.61 -5.23
C LEU A 158 -6.33 13.11 -5.58
N ALA A 159 -6.96 13.41 -6.72
CA ALA A 159 -7.30 14.81 -7.04
C ALA A 159 -8.25 15.42 -5.98
N VAL A 160 -9.15 14.59 -5.44
CA VAL A 160 -10.02 14.89 -4.31
C VAL A 160 -10.12 13.67 -3.39
N VAL A 161 -10.40 13.90 -2.11
CA VAL A 161 -10.52 12.80 -1.14
C VAL A 161 -11.81 12.01 -1.39
N GLY A 162 -11.70 10.68 -1.49
CA GLY A 162 -12.84 9.78 -1.66
C GLY A 162 -13.80 9.82 -0.46
N ALA A 163 -15.10 9.68 -0.72
CA ALA A 163 -16.13 9.70 0.32
C ALA A 163 -16.09 8.39 1.14
N ARG A 164 -15.53 8.44 2.34
CA ARG A 164 -15.40 7.29 3.23
C ARG A 164 -16.46 7.34 4.32
N HIS A 165 -17.59 6.69 4.10
CA HIS A 165 -18.74 6.74 5.00
C HIS A 165 -18.43 6.19 6.40
N ARG A 166 -17.51 5.22 6.54
CA ARG A 166 -17.09 4.74 7.86
C ARG A 166 -16.35 5.81 8.64
N ASP A 167 -15.47 6.58 7.97
CA ASP A 167 -14.71 7.65 8.60
C ASP A 167 -15.64 8.75 9.11
N THR A 168 -16.66 9.11 8.32
CA THR A 168 -17.70 10.07 8.73
C THR A 168 -18.52 9.55 9.92
N ARG A 169 -18.99 8.30 9.88
CA ARG A 169 -19.77 7.69 11.00
C ARG A 169 -18.99 7.62 12.31
N ASN A 170 -17.67 7.49 12.24
CA ASN A 170 -16.78 7.39 13.40
C ASN A 170 -16.16 8.74 13.81
N GLY A 171 -16.50 9.84 13.13
CA GLY A 171 -16.01 11.18 13.41
C GLY A 171 -14.51 11.36 13.11
N VAL A 172 -13.96 10.60 12.20
CA VAL A 172 -12.65 10.87 11.60
C VAL A 172 -12.79 12.06 10.65
N VAL A 173 -13.95 12.19 9.98
CA VAL A 173 -14.33 13.31 9.14
C VAL A 173 -15.68 13.86 9.63
N GLY A 174 -15.78 15.19 9.77
CA GLY A 174 -17.01 15.86 10.21
C GLY A 174 -17.23 15.83 11.73
N GLU A 175 -18.35 16.42 12.17
CA GLU A 175 -18.69 16.53 13.58
C GLU A 175 -19.56 15.38 14.07
N LEU A 176 -19.26 14.88 15.25
CA LEU A 176 -20.10 13.94 15.97
C LEU A 176 -21.11 14.65 16.86
N THR A 177 -22.31 14.09 16.98
CA THR A 177 -23.28 14.46 18.02
C THR A 177 -22.69 14.24 19.42
N ALA A 178 -23.27 14.84 20.46
CA ALA A 178 -22.83 14.62 21.83
C ALA A 178 -22.83 13.13 22.22
N TRP A 179 -23.85 12.37 21.78
CA TRP A 179 -23.93 10.91 21.95
C TRP A 179 -22.82 10.20 21.20
N GLY A 180 -22.52 10.61 19.94
CA GLY A 180 -21.43 10.06 19.16
C GLY A 180 -20.06 10.28 19.83
N LYS A 181 -19.83 11.47 20.39
CA LYS A 181 -18.61 11.78 21.17
C LYS A 181 -18.49 10.90 22.41
N ALA A 182 -19.57 10.72 23.16
CA ALA A 182 -19.59 9.85 24.34
C ALA A 182 -19.31 8.38 23.98
N ARG A 183 -19.95 7.87 22.93
CA ARG A 183 -19.72 6.50 22.42
C ARG A 183 -18.26 6.30 21.98
N ARG A 184 -17.68 7.27 21.25
CA ARG A 184 -16.26 7.24 20.85
C ARG A 184 -15.33 7.22 22.06
N ALA A 185 -15.62 8.03 23.09
CA ALA A 185 -14.82 8.06 24.31
C ALA A 185 -14.85 6.73 25.05
N LEU A 186 -16.02 6.09 25.15
CA LEU A 186 -16.18 4.76 25.74
C LEU A 186 -15.45 3.67 24.94
N ASP A 187 -15.52 3.73 23.61
CA ASP A 187 -14.80 2.83 22.74
C ASP A 187 -13.27 2.97 22.94
N ILE A 188 -12.74 4.18 22.95
CA ILE A 188 -11.32 4.43 23.24
C ILE A 188 -10.95 3.89 24.62
N ALA A 189 -11.76 4.17 25.66
CA ALA A 189 -11.50 3.71 27.03
C ALA A 189 -11.49 2.18 27.15
N SER A 190 -12.23 1.47 26.29
CA SER A 190 -12.22 0.02 26.23
C SER A 190 -10.97 -0.61 25.63
N HIS A 191 -10.02 0.22 25.12
CA HIS A 191 -8.76 -0.19 24.50
C HIS A 191 -7.52 0.27 25.30
N PRO A 192 -7.37 -0.12 26.61
CA PRO A 192 -6.31 0.42 27.48
C PRO A 192 -4.89 0.15 26.96
N ARG A 193 -4.70 -0.97 26.27
CA ARG A 193 -3.40 -1.30 25.68
C ARG A 193 -3.04 -0.33 24.53
N TRP A 194 -3.99 0.01 23.66
CA TRP A 194 -3.78 1.01 22.64
C TRP A 194 -3.49 2.38 23.25
N ILE A 195 -4.22 2.78 24.29
CA ILE A 195 -3.98 4.03 25.00
C ILE A 195 -2.53 4.09 25.52
N ALA A 196 -2.10 3.05 26.22
CA ALA A 196 -0.78 3.01 26.83
C ALA A 196 0.35 3.00 25.77
N THR A 197 0.23 2.17 24.74
CA THR A 197 1.32 1.95 23.77
C THR A 197 1.33 2.97 22.62
N VAL A 198 0.17 3.44 22.16
CA VAL A 198 0.07 4.35 21.01
C VAL A 198 -0.23 5.77 21.47
N ALA A 199 -1.36 5.99 22.17
CA ALA A 199 -1.78 7.37 22.51
C ALA A 199 -0.81 8.07 23.47
N LEU A 200 -0.16 7.34 24.36
CA LEU A 200 0.83 7.87 25.31
C LEU A 200 2.27 7.56 24.86
N GLY A 201 2.57 6.30 24.61
CA GLY A 201 3.93 5.85 24.28
C GLY A 201 4.37 6.10 22.83
N GLY A 202 3.43 6.30 21.90
CA GLY A 202 3.71 6.52 20.48
C GLY A 202 3.96 7.99 20.07
N ARG A 203 3.96 8.90 21.03
CA ARG A 203 4.13 10.35 20.75
C ARG A 203 5.52 10.68 20.18
N PRO A 204 5.63 11.74 19.36
CA PRO A 204 4.54 12.60 18.88
C PRO A 204 3.66 11.87 17.86
N LEU A 205 2.34 12.11 17.91
CA LEU A 205 1.35 11.62 16.94
C LEU A 205 1.03 12.74 15.93
N THR A 206 2.08 13.23 15.28
CA THR A 206 2.03 14.25 14.23
C THR A 206 2.40 13.60 12.90
N PHE A 207 2.14 14.26 11.78
CA PHE A 207 2.65 13.81 10.49
C PHE A 207 4.14 14.16 10.39
N GLY A 208 5.03 13.17 10.60
CA GLY A 208 6.47 13.39 10.68
C GLY A 208 7.09 14.05 9.45
N ASN A 209 6.56 13.74 8.27
CA ASN A 209 7.02 14.39 7.04
C ASN A 209 6.48 15.81 6.86
N LEU A 210 5.43 16.22 7.56
CA LEU A 210 4.72 17.49 7.41
C LEU A 210 4.89 18.41 8.61
N GLU A 211 5.72 18.06 9.58
CA GLU A 211 5.86 18.82 10.85
C GLU A 211 6.26 20.27 10.61
N ASN A 212 7.14 20.53 9.64
CA ASN A 212 7.60 21.86 9.28
C ASN A 212 6.59 22.65 8.44
N ALA A 213 5.62 21.98 7.80
CA ALA A 213 4.62 22.62 6.94
C ALA A 213 3.52 23.36 7.70
N VAL A 214 3.25 22.94 8.94
CA VAL A 214 2.17 23.49 9.75
C VAL A 214 2.73 23.99 11.10
N PRO A 215 3.40 25.14 11.12
CA PRO A 215 3.97 25.66 12.35
C PRO A 215 2.92 25.78 13.46
N GLY A 216 3.19 25.17 14.62
CA GLY A 216 2.31 25.21 15.79
C GLY A 216 1.17 24.22 15.80
N ALA A 217 0.95 23.42 14.77
CA ALA A 217 -0.01 22.33 14.82
C ALA A 217 0.48 21.22 15.75
N ARG A 218 -0.29 20.94 16.80
CA ARG A 218 0.03 19.92 17.82
C ARG A 218 -0.99 18.79 17.86
N THR A 219 -2.02 18.86 17.04
CA THR A 219 -3.12 17.88 17.03
C THR A 219 -3.26 17.24 15.64
N PRO A 220 -3.62 15.96 15.55
CA PRO A 220 -3.88 15.29 14.29
C PRO A 220 -4.95 16.00 13.43
N ASP A 221 -5.95 16.64 14.07
CA ASP A 221 -7.03 17.33 13.36
C ASP A 221 -6.53 18.59 12.63
N ALA A 222 -5.66 19.40 13.26
CA ALA A 222 -5.08 20.58 12.62
C ALA A 222 -4.19 20.21 11.41
N PHE A 223 -3.42 19.13 11.53
CA PHE A 223 -2.64 18.60 10.41
C PHE A 223 -3.54 18.07 9.28
N ARG A 224 -4.65 17.41 9.62
CA ARG A 224 -5.56 16.88 8.62
C ARG A 224 -6.21 17.99 7.79
N GLU A 225 -6.71 19.05 8.42
CA GLU A 225 -7.27 20.20 7.71
C GLU A 225 -6.26 20.82 6.75
N TRP A 226 -5.01 20.93 7.17
CA TRP A 226 -3.95 21.41 6.28
C TRP A 226 -3.70 20.44 5.13
N VAL A 227 -3.55 19.13 5.39
CA VAL A 227 -3.36 18.11 4.35
C VAL A 227 -4.52 18.13 3.34
N ASP A 228 -5.76 18.18 3.82
CA ASP A 228 -6.95 18.23 2.97
C ASP A 228 -6.95 19.50 2.07
N SER A 229 -6.43 20.62 2.58
CA SER A 229 -6.27 21.87 1.82
C SER A 229 -5.16 21.81 0.77
N GLN A 230 -4.18 20.91 0.94
CA GLN A 230 -3.03 20.76 0.05
C GLN A 230 -3.27 19.83 -1.13
N PHE A 231 -4.33 19.02 -1.12
CA PHE A 231 -4.69 18.26 -2.30
C PHE A 231 -5.02 19.20 -3.46
N ASP A 232 -4.35 18.98 -4.59
CA ASP A 232 -4.41 19.86 -5.73
C ASP A 232 -5.15 19.19 -6.89
N PRO A 233 -6.44 19.56 -7.14
CA PRO A 233 -7.19 18.98 -8.25
C PRO A 233 -6.72 19.46 -9.62
N SER A 234 -5.77 20.39 -9.70
CA SER A 234 -5.23 20.90 -10.96
C SER A 234 -3.99 20.13 -11.45
N VAL A 235 -3.54 19.10 -10.70
CA VAL A 235 -2.40 18.25 -11.08
C VAL A 235 -2.68 17.54 -12.40
N THR A 236 -1.67 17.55 -13.27
CA THR A 236 -1.74 16.96 -14.62
C THR A 236 -0.43 16.21 -14.94
N TRP A 237 -0.36 15.59 -16.13
CA TRP A 237 0.87 14.94 -16.62
C TRP A 237 2.08 15.90 -16.73
N LYS A 238 1.84 17.22 -16.80
CA LYS A 238 2.92 18.23 -16.76
C LYS A 238 3.63 18.24 -15.39
N ASP A 239 2.89 17.97 -14.33
CA ASP A 239 3.46 17.87 -12.98
C ASP A 239 4.31 16.60 -12.84
N ILE A 240 3.94 15.50 -13.52
CA ILE A 240 4.77 14.28 -13.56
C ILE A 240 6.08 14.56 -14.32
N ALA A 241 6.03 15.26 -15.45
CA ALA A 241 7.22 15.67 -16.17
C ALA A 241 8.12 16.59 -15.30
N TRP A 242 7.51 17.54 -14.57
CA TRP A 242 8.22 18.37 -13.60
C TRP A 242 8.88 17.55 -12.47
N LEU A 243 8.20 16.52 -11.96
CA LEU A 243 8.79 15.60 -10.97
C LEU A 243 9.97 14.85 -11.57
N ARG A 244 9.89 14.40 -12.83
CA ARG A 244 11.00 13.74 -13.52
C ARG A 244 12.24 14.65 -13.62
N GLU A 245 12.05 15.94 -13.85
CA GLU A 245 13.15 16.91 -13.90
C GLU A 245 13.80 17.15 -12.51
N ASN A 246 13.05 16.92 -11.42
CA ASN A 246 13.48 17.19 -10.05
C ASN A 246 13.82 15.93 -9.24
N TRP A 247 13.76 14.74 -9.87
CA TRP A 247 14.05 13.47 -9.22
C TRP A 247 14.95 12.61 -10.09
N SER A 248 16.12 12.23 -9.59
CA SER A 248 17.11 11.45 -10.33
C SER A 248 16.93 9.94 -10.24
N GLY A 249 16.28 9.45 -9.18
CA GLY A 249 15.98 8.04 -8.95
C GLY A 249 14.85 7.50 -9.84
N ARG A 250 14.38 6.30 -9.55
CA ARG A 250 13.22 5.71 -10.26
C ARG A 250 11.95 6.46 -9.91
N LEU A 251 11.15 6.78 -10.92
CA LEU A 251 9.88 7.49 -10.81
C LEU A 251 8.73 6.55 -11.19
N VAL A 252 7.81 6.34 -10.28
CA VAL A 252 6.67 5.45 -10.47
C VAL A 252 5.37 6.19 -10.18
N VAL A 253 4.34 6.02 -11.01
CA VAL A 253 3.01 6.55 -10.73
C VAL A 253 2.08 5.46 -10.20
N LYS A 254 1.27 5.80 -9.21
CA LYS A 254 0.32 4.89 -8.55
C LYS A 254 -1.11 5.43 -8.65
N GLY A 255 -2.06 4.54 -9.03
CA GLY A 255 -3.47 4.90 -9.14
C GLY A 255 -3.99 4.85 -10.57
N VAL A 256 -3.33 4.09 -11.43
CA VAL A 256 -3.70 3.93 -12.84
C VAL A 256 -4.60 2.72 -13.00
N LEU A 257 -5.74 2.87 -13.70
CA LEU A 257 -6.64 1.79 -14.08
C LEU A 257 -6.86 1.74 -15.59
N ASP A 258 -6.66 2.86 -16.29
CA ASP A 258 -6.90 3.00 -17.70
C ASP A 258 -5.62 2.83 -18.52
N PRO A 259 -5.61 1.99 -19.60
CA PRO A 259 -4.45 1.79 -20.45
C PRO A 259 -3.94 3.07 -21.14
N GLU A 260 -4.82 4.04 -21.46
CA GLU A 260 -4.41 5.30 -22.07
C GLU A 260 -3.69 6.19 -21.07
N ASP A 261 -4.14 6.23 -19.81
CA ASP A 261 -3.41 6.94 -18.75
C ASP A 261 -2.06 6.29 -18.46
N ALA A 262 -1.96 4.96 -18.58
CA ALA A 262 -0.67 4.27 -18.50
C ALA A 262 0.30 4.71 -19.61
N ARG A 263 -0.18 4.83 -20.87
CA ARG A 263 0.67 5.36 -21.98
C ARG A 263 1.13 6.79 -21.70
N ARG A 264 0.22 7.66 -21.24
CA ARG A 264 0.56 9.04 -20.86
C ARG A 264 1.59 9.12 -19.75
N ALA A 265 1.49 8.22 -18.76
CA ALA A 265 2.49 8.11 -17.71
C ALA A 265 3.89 7.80 -18.28
N VAL A 266 3.97 6.82 -19.16
CA VAL A 266 5.21 6.45 -19.84
C VAL A 266 5.75 7.62 -20.68
N ASP A 267 4.90 8.32 -21.40
CA ASP A 267 5.30 9.48 -22.21
C ASP A 267 5.75 10.68 -21.34
N ALA A 268 5.29 10.75 -20.08
CA ALA A 268 5.77 11.71 -19.07
C ALA A 268 7.10 11.30 -18.41
N GLY A 269 7.68 10.15 -18.78
CA GLY A 269 9.02 9.72 -18.37
C GLY A 269 9.08 8.92 -17.06
N VAL A 270 8.02 8.17 -16.70
CA VAL A 270 8.06 7.27 -15.55
C VAL A 270 8.80 5.97 -15.87
N ASP A 271 9.41 5.36 -14.85
CA ASP A 271 10.06 4.06 -14.91
C ASP A 271 9.11 2.90 -14.62
N GLY A 272 7.97 3.17 -14.01
CA GLY A 272 6.98 2.15 -13.67
C GLY A 272 5.59 2.71 -13.40
N VAL A 273 4.60 1.81 -13.46
CA VAL A 273 3.18 2.09 -13.22
C VAL A 273 2.65 1.11 -12.20
N ILE A 274 1.94 1.59 -11.17
CA ILE A 274 1.21 0.76 -10.23
C ILE A 274 -0.27 0.81 -10.58
N VAL A 275 -0.80 -0.31 -11.06
CA VAL A 275 -2.23 -0.49 -11.31
C VAL A 275 -2.94 -0.57 -9.96
N SER A 276 -3.78 0.42 -9.69
CA SER A 276 -4.35 0.62 -8.35
C SER A 276 -5.64 1.43 -8.42
N ASN A 277 -6.61 1.04 -7.61
CA ASN A 277 -7.78 1.86 -7.27
C ASN A 277 -7.73 2.32 -5.80
N HIS A 278 -6.51 2.50 -5.26
CA HIS A 278 -6.27 2.87 -3.86
C HIS A 278 -6.89 1.87 -2.87
N GLY A 279 -6.99 0.61 -3.26
CA GLY A 279 -7.65 -0.42 -2.47
C GLY A 279 -9.15 -0.16 -2.26
N GLY A 280 -9.85 0.48 -3.21
CA GLY A 280 -11.26 0.84 -3.13
C GLY A 280 -11.56 1.97 -2.15
N ARG A 281 -10.62 2.92 -1.95
CA ARG A 281 -10.75 4.04 -0.99
C ARG A 281 -10.97 5.39 -1.65
N GLN A 282 -10.97 5.47 -2.97
CA GLN A 282 -11.16 6.69 -3.75
C GLN A 282 -12.50 6.66 -4.49
N LEU A 283 -12.54 6.48 -5.79
CA LEU A 283 -13.79 6.32 -6.51
C LEU A 283 -14.31 4.90 -6.33
N ASP A 284 -15.56 4.75 -5.88
CA ASP A 284 -16.23 3.44 -5.85
C ASP A 284 -16.85 3.12 -7.23
N ALA A 285 -17.24 1.86 -7.43
CA ALA A 285 -17.80 1.36 -8.69
C ALA A 285 -16.84 1.48 -9.90
N VAL A 286 -15.53 1.52 -9.66
CA VAL A 286 -14.49 1.35 -10.69
C VAL A 286 -14.09 -0.14 -10.81
N PRO A 287 -13.42 -0.55 -11.91
CA PRO A 287 -12.91 -1.90 -12.04
C PRO A 287 -12.00 -2.29 -10.87
N SER A 288 -12.05 -3.56 -10.47
CA SER A 288 -10.98 -4.10 -9.61
C SER A 288 -9.64 -4.03 -10.33
N THR A 289 -8.56 -3.98 -9.55
CA THR A 289 -7.20 -4.01 -10.10
C THR A 289 -6.97 -5.28 -10.93
N THR A 290 -7.52 -6.42 -10.50
CA THR A 290 -7.48 -7.69 -11.23
C THR A 290 -8.05 -7.56 -12.64
N ARG A 291 -9.13 -6.79 -12.84
CA ARG A 291 -9.72 -6.55 -14.17
C ARG A 291 -8.92 -5.56 -14.99
N ALA A 292 -8.37 -4.53 -14.36
CA ALA A 292 -7.64 -3.47 -15.06
C ALA A 292 -6.22 -3.90 -15.49
N LEU A 293 -5.57 -4.77 -14.70
CA LEU A 293 -4.16 -5.13 -14.86
C LEU A 293 -3.80 -5.64 -16.27
N PRO A 294 -4.51 -6.60 -16.88
CA PRO A 294 -4.12 -7.11 -18.20
C PRO A 294 -4.07 -6.03 -19.27
N GLY A 295 -5.07 -5.13 -19.30
CA GLY A 295 -5.12 -4.05 -20.28
C GLY A 295 -3.99 -3.03 -20.12
N VAL A 296 -3.57 -2.75 -18.88
CA VAL A 296 -2.43 -1.87 -18.63
C VAL A 296 -1.12 -2.57 -19.01
N VAL A 297 -0.94 -3.85 -18.65
CA VAL A 297 0.23 -4.63 -19.05
C VAL A 297 0.36 -4.69 -20.56
N ASP A 298 -0.71 -4.95 -21.28
CA ASP A 298 -0.71 -5.01 -22.76
C ASP A 298 -0.41 -3.64 -23.39
N ALA A 299 -0.69 -2.56 -22.69
CA ALA A 299 -0.46 -1.20 -23.20
C ALA A 299 0.98 -0.70 -23.01
N VAL A 300 1.66 -1.08 -21.93
CA VAL A 300 2.94 -0.47 -21.52
C VAL A 300 3.97 -1.44 -20.93
N GLY A 301 3.63 -2.71 -20.74
CA GLY A 301 4.49 -3.67 -20.06
C GLY A 301 5.82 -4.00 -20.76
N ASP A 302 5.94 -3.65 -22.04
CA ASP A 302 7.17 -3.76 -22.83
C ASP A 302 8.07 -2.51 -22.71
N ARG A 303 7.57 -1.42 -22.12
CA ARG A 303 8.24 -0.12 -22.01
C ARG A 303 8.67 0.20 -20.59
N VAL A 304 7.85 -0.16 -19.60
CA VAL A 304 8.06 0.12 -18.18
C VAL A 304 7.59 -1.04 -17.32
N GLU A 305 8.05 -1.10 -16.08
CA GLU A 305 7.57 -2.11 -15.15
C GLU A 305 6.16 -1.81 -14.65
N VAL A 306 5.30 -2.83 -14.70
CA VAL A 306 3.94 -2.75 -14.18
C VAL A 306 3.85 -3.48 -12.85
N LEU A 307 3.46 -2.76 -11.81
CA LEU A 307 3.14 -3.30 -10.49
C LEU A 307 1.63 -3.23 -10.27
N ALA A 308 1.14 -3.94 -9.26
CA ALA A 308 -0.30 -3.93 -8.94
C ALA A 308 -0.53 -3.91 -7.43
N ASP A 309 -1.68 -3.39 -7.00
CA ASP A 309 -2.19 -3.56 -5.63
C ASP A 309 -3.68 -3.91 -5.63
N GLY A 310 -4.28 -4.06 -4.47
CA GLY A 310 -5.73 -4.25 -4.33
C GLY A 310 -6.14 -5.72 -4.15
N GLY A 311 -6.83 -6.01 -3.06
CA GLY A 311 -7.41 -7.33 -2.79
C GLY A 311 -6.49 -8.36 -2.17
N VAL A 312 -5.19 -8.24 -2.24
CA VAL A 312 -4.19 -9.24 -1.83
C VAL A 312 -4.28 -9.61 -0.35
N ARG A 313 -4.42 -10.90 -0.06
CA ARG A 313 -4.51 -11.46 1.29
C ARG A 313 -3.62 -12.69 1.50
N THR A 314 -3.12 -13.30 0.44
CA THR A 314 -2.31 -14.52 0.47
C THR A 314 -1.13 -14.41 -0.50
N GLY A 315 -0.10 -15.23 -0.33
CA GLY A 315 0.95 -15.37 -1.34
C GLY A 315 0.44 -15.95 -2.66
N LEU A 316 -0.65 -16.72 -2.60
CA LEU A 316 -1.32 -17.21 -3.81
C LEU A 316 -1.88 -16.06 -4.65
N ASP A 317 -2.44 -15.01 -4.02
CA ASP A 317 -2.92 -13.82 -4.72
C ASP A 317 -1.77 -13.07 -5.41
N VAL A 318 -0.58 -13.05 -4.78
CA VAL A 318 0.63 -12.49 -5.38
C VAL A 318 0.99 -13.24 -6.67
N VAL A 319 1.03 -14.59 -6.63
CA VAL A 319 1.33 -15.42 -7.82
C VAL A 319 0.31 -15.19 -8.94
N LYS A 320 -0.98 -15.03 -8.61
CA LYS A 320 -2.03 -14.71 -9.59
C LYS A 320 -1.78 -13.38 -10.31
N LEU A 321 -1.46 -12.32 -9.56
CA LEU A 321 -1.19 -11.00 -10.14
C LEU A 321 0.11 -10.99 -10.96
N VAL A 322 1.14 -11.73 -10.52
CA VAL A 322 2.36 -11.93 -11.31
C VAL A 322 2.04 -12.67 -12.61
N ALA A 323 1.26 -13.75 -12.56
CA ALA A 323 0.82 -14.46 -13.74
C ALA A 323 0.02 -13.59 -14.73
N MET A 324 -0.66 -12.54 -14.22
CA MET A 324 -1.38 -11.56 -15.03
C MET A 324 -0.47 -10.46 -15.61
N GLY A 325 0.82 -10.48 -15.29
CA GLY A 325 1.85 -9.58 -15.83
C GLY A 325 2.34 -8.50 -14.87
N ALA A 326 1.97 -8.52 -13.58
CA ALA A 326 2.58 -7.65 -12.60
C ALA A 326 4.00 -8.12 -12.26
N ARG A 327 4.98 -7.19 -12.25
CA ARG A 327 6.35 -7.50 -11.85
C ARG A 327 6.48 -7.73 -10.35
N ALA A 328 5.75 -6.95 -9.56
CA ALA A 328 5.60 -7.12 -8.12
C ALA A 328 4.23 -6.59 -7.65
N VAL A 329 3.88 -6.93 -6.42
CA VAL A 329 2.56 -6.67 -5.85
C VAL A 329 2.69 -5.87 -4.56
N LEU A 330 1.95 -4.75 -4.45
CA LEU A 330 1.94 -3.96 -3.23
C LEU A 330 0.85 -4.48 -2.28
N ILE A 331 1.18 -4.59 -1.01
CA ILE A 331 0.26 -4.96 0.05
C ILE A 331 0.10 -3.83 1.07
N GLY A 332 -1.12 -3.34 1.28
CA GLY A 332 -1.43 -2.24 2.22
C GLY A 332 -2.10 -2.75 3.48
N ARG A 333 -3.41 -3.05 3.42
CA ARG A 333 -4.18 -3.46 4.61
C ARG A 333 -3.58 -4.66 5.33
N ALA A 334 -2.99 -5.62 4.62
CA ALA A 334 -2.44 -6.83 5.21
C ALA A 334 -1.33 -6.49 6.23
N TRP A 335 -0.36 -5.64 5.86
CA TRP A 335 0.68 -5.25 6.80
C TRP A 335 0.15 -4.30 7.89
N ALA A 336 -0.80 -3.40 7.56
CA ALA A 336 -1.40 -2.51 8.55
C ALA A 336 -2.15 -3.30 9.64
N TRP A 337 -2.88 -4.35 9.29
CA TRP A 337 -3.49 -5.25 10.28
C TRP A 337 -2.44 -6.03 11.08
N ALA A 338 -1.38 -6.50 10.41
CA ALA A 338 -0.33 -7.26 11.06
C ALA A 338 0.43 -6.42 12.11
N VAL A 339 0.80 -5.19 11.76
CA VAL A 339 1.48 -4.27 12.70
C VAL A 339 0.56 -3.86 13.84
N ALA A 340 -0.72 -3.56 13.56
CA ALA A 340 -1.72 -3.27 14.60
C ALA A 340 -1.92 -4.46 15.52
N GLY A 341 -1.96 -5.68 14.97
CA GLY A 341 -2.12 -6.92 15.71
C GLY A 341 -0.93 -7.29 16.60
N ARG A 342 0.30 -7.23 16.09
CA ARG A 342 1.50 -7.77 16.78
C ARG A 342 2.78 -6.95 16.57
N GLY A 343 2.71 -5.70 16.12
CA GLY A 343 3.90 -4.86 15.86
C GLY A 343 4.79 -5.45 14.76
N GLU A 344 6.09 -5.23 14.85
CA GLU A 344 7.10 -5.73 13.91
C GLU A 344 7.01 -7.26 13.72
N ALA A 345 6.90 -8.01 14.82
CA ALA A 345 6.77 -9.48 14.77
C ALA A 345 5.54 -9.94 13.99
N GLY A 346 4.46 -9.13 13.97
CA GLY A 346 3.27 -9.41 13.16
C GLY A 346 3.53 -9.27 11.68
N VAL A 347 4.20 -8.20 11.26
CA VAL A 347 4.54 -7.96 9.86
C VAL A 347 5.54 -9.00 9.35
N ARG A 348 6.57 -9.31 10.15
CA ARG A 348 7.56 -10.34 9.82
C ARG A 348 6.89 -11.70 9.58
N HIS A 349 6.07 -12.16 10.52
CA HIS A 349 5.35 -13.43 10.39
C HIS A 349 4.35 -13.43 9.23
N MET A 350 3.67 -12.33 8.96
CA MET A 350 2.79 -12.21 7.79
C MET A 350 3.57 -12.42 6.48
N LEU A 351 4.76 -11.82 6.36
CA LEU A 351 5.63 -12.00 5.19
C LEU A 351 6.14 -13.44 5.08
N GLU A 352 6.44 -14.10 6.20
CA GLU A 352 6.80 -15.53 6.22
C GLU A 352 5.65 -16.42 5.73
N VAL A 353 4.41 -16.15 6.16
CA VAL A 353 3.21 -16.87 5.67
C VAL A 353 3.05 -16.66 4.15
N MET A 354 3.13 -15.42 3.66
CA MET A 354 3.02 -15.15 2.23
C MET A 354 4.14 -15.81 1.42
N LYS A 355 5.37 -15.86 1.96
CA LYS A 355 6.48 -16.57 1.33
C LYS A 355 6.19 -18.06 1.19
N ALA A 356 5.68 -18.69 2.25
CA ALA A 356 5.31 -20.11 2.22
C ALA A 356 4.18 -20.39 1.22
N ASP A 357 3.20 -19.49 1.13
CA ASP A 357 2.13 -19.59 0.12
C ASP A 357 2.67 -19.50 -1.32
N ILE A 358 3.59 -18.55 -1.59
CA ILE A 358 4.23 -18.39 -2.90
C ILE A 358 5.02 -19.66 -3.25
N ASP A 359 5.86 -20.14 -2.33
CA ASP A 359 6.65 -21.36 -2.54
C ASP A 359 5.76 -22.56 -2.84
N THR A 360 4.67 -22.72 -2.10
CA THR A 360 3.69 -23.77 -2.33
C THR A 360 3.00 -23.64 -3.69
N ALA A 361 2.61 -22.42 -4.07
CA ALA A 361 1.96 -22.16 -5.35
C ALA A 361 2.89 -22.47 -6.52
N LEU A 362 4.16 -22.07 -6.47
CA LEU A 362 5.17 -22.40 -7.47
C LEU A 362 5.30 -23.93 -7.62
N GLY A 363 5.45 -24.65 -6.50
CA GLY A 363 5.55 -26.11 -6.52
C GLY A 363 4.34 -26.80 -7.17
N LEU A 364 3.12 -26.36 -6.83
CA LEU A 364 1.89 -26.97 -7.33
C LEU A 364 1.53 -26.55 -8.77
N THR A 365 2.05 -25.42 -9.24
CA THR A 365 1.92 -24.99 -10.65
C THR A 365 3.06 -25.47 -11.52
N GLY A 366 4.01 -26.24 -10.95
CA GLY A 366 5.15 -26.80 -11.69
C GLY A 366 6.14 -25.73 -12.16
N GLN A 367 6.26 -24.62 -11.42
CA GLN A 367 7.17 -23.52 -11.69
C GLN A 367 8.36 -23.56 -10.72
N THR A 368 9.56 -23.22 -11.22
CA THR A 368 10.79 -23.18 -10.43
C THR A 368 11.25 -21.75 -10.10
N SER A 369 10.71 -20.75 -10.81
CA SER A 369 11.01 -19.33 -10.59
C SER A 369 9.75 -18.50 -10.70
N ILE A 370 9.58 -17.57 -9.78
CA ILE A 370 8.48 -16.57 -9.86
C ILE A 370 8.70 -15.61 -11.03
N ALA A 371 9.94 -15.36 -11.41
CA ALA A 371 10.28 -14.46 -12.51
C ALA A 371 9.84 -15.02 -13.88
N ASP A 372 9.65 -16.34 -13.98
CA ASP A 372 9.21 -17.03 -15.20
C ASP A 372 7.68 -17.28 -15.21
N VAL A 373 6.98 -16.89 -14.15
CA VAL A 373 5.51 -17.01 -14.09
C VAL A 373 4.88 -15.98 -15.02
N ASP A 374 4.11 -16.46 -15.98
CA ASP A 374 3.40 -15.68 -16.98
C ASP A 374 1.93 -16.13 -17.12
N ARG A 375 1.22 -15.58 -18.10
CA ARG A 375 -0.19 -15.92 -18.36
C ARG A 375 -0.45 -17.40 -18.63
N SER A 376 0.54 -18.19 -19.03
CA SER A 376 0.39 -19.64 -19.22
C SER A 376 0.16 -20.41 -17.91
N ALA A 377 0.49 -19.77 -16.76
CA ALA A 377 0.18 -20.29 -15.43
C ALA A 377 -1.30 -20.07 -15.04
N LEU A 378 -2.07 -19.31 -15.81
CA LEU A 378 -3.51 -19.12 -15.60
C LEU A 378 -4.30 -20.24 -16.27
N TYR A 379 -5.41 -20.66 -15.64
CA TYR A 379 -6.33 -21.62 -16.22
C TYR A 379 -7.37 -20.90 -17.08
N GLU A 380 -7.32 -21.10 -18.39
CA GLU A 380 -8.21 -20.44 -19.36
C GLU A 380 -9.65 -20.99 -19.37
N GLY A 381 -9.92 -22.11 -18.68
CA GLY A 381 -11.25 -22.73 -18.60
C GLY A 381 -12.22 -22.09 -17.60
N GLY A 382 -11.79 -21.10 -16.83
CA GLY A 382 -12.66 -20.23 -16.03
C GLY A 382 -13.27 -19.15 -16.94
N ALA A 383 -14.56 -18.85 -16.77
CA ALA A 383 -15.19 -17.74 -17.52
C ALA A 383 -14.30 -16.50 -17.45
N PRO A 384 -14.03 -15.83 -18.59
CA PRO A 384 -13.22 -14.63 -18.57
C PRO A 384 -13.82 -13.64 -17.56
N VAL A 385 -12.97 -13.02 -16.78
CA VAL A 385 -13.36 -11.88 -15.93
C VAL A 385 -13.74 -10.76 -16.91
N ARG A 386 -15.03 -10.76 -17.34
CA ARG A 386 -15.61 -9.75 -18.24
C ARG A 386 -15.90 -8.47 -17.49
#